data_b9e3e40adde4f8fdf0586ca004b16d14
#
_entry.id   b9e3e40adde4f8fdf0586ca004b16d14
#
_cell.length_a   1.000
_cell.length_b   1.000
_cell.length_c   1.000
_cell.angle_alpha   90.00
_cell.angle_beta   90.00
_cell.angle_gamma   90.00
#
_symmetry.space_group_name_H-M   'P 1'
#
loop_
_entity.id
_entity.type
_entity.pdbx_description
1 polymer ?
#
loop_
_entity_poly.entity_id
_entity_poly.type
_entity_poly.pdbx_seq_one_letter_code
_entity_poly.pdbx_strand_id
1 'polypeptide(L)'
;FRRPSKAPAYHQKGATQPLARETPGPNTQTRLVAVLNGITGQVTYLQRSKIGAEALALFYAQIRSVYSNAETIFLVQDNWPVHKVDLVKAALQQQRLTPLFLPTYASWLNPIEKLWRWLKQEVLHLHRLAFQLKELRRQVLAFLDQFVNGSSDLLRYVGLLSE
;
A
#
# COMPACT_ATOMS: atom_id res chain seq x y z
N PHE A 1 6.94 8.85 1.24
CA PHE A 1 8.08 8.48 0.38
C PHE A 1 8.57 9.69 -0.42
N ARG A 2 9.74 10.17 -0.17
CA ARG A 2 10.44 11.17 -0.98
C ARG A 2 11.91 10.79 -1.14
N ARG A 3 12.50 10.31 -0.06
CA ARG A 3 13.85 9.76 -0.09
C ARG A 3 13.85 8.38 -0.72
N PRO A 4 14.85 8.03 -1.54
CA PRO A 4 14.96 6.70 -2.09
C PRO A 4 15.14 5.68 -0.98
N SER A 5 14.55 4.50 -1.15
CA SER A 5 14.81 3.39 -0.25
C SER A 5 16.18 2.79 -0.57
N LYS A 6 16.90 2.40 0.46
CA LYS A 6 18.21 1.72 0.35
C LYS A 6 18.00 0.28 0.77
N ALA A 7 18.26 -0.66 -0.12
CA ALA A 7 18.30 -2.08 0.19
C ALA A 7 19.71 -2.61 -0.04
N PRO A 8 20.16 -3.60 0.72
CA PRO A 8 21.41 -4.31 0.42
C PRO A 8 21.33 -4.91 -0.99
N ALA A 9 22.28 -4.58 -1.84
CA ALA A 9 22.41 -5.15 -3.16
C ALA A 9 23.89 -5.36 -3.46
N TYR A 10 24.22 -6.46 -4.15
CA TYR A 10 25.58 -6.70 -4.61
C TYR A 10 25.76 -6.05 -5.97
N HIS A 11 26.71 -5.12 -6.03
CA HIS A 11 27.15 -4.47 -7.25
C HIS A 11 28.66 -4.53 -7.36
N GLN A 12 29.16 -4.60 -8.59
CA GLN A 12 30.60 -4.47 -8.82
C GLN A 12 31.07 -3.11 -8.31
N LYS A 13 32.12 -3.11 -7.51
CA LYS A 13 32.72 -1.88 -6.97
C LYS A 13 33.25 -1.01 -8.09
N GLY A 14 32.90 0.25 -8.11
CA GLY A 14 33.40 1.22 -9.12
C GLY A 14 32.40 2.29 -9.53
N ALA A 15 32.71 3.01 -10.60
CA ALA A 15 31.93 4.15 -11.09
C ALA A 15 30.51 3.81 -11.57
N THR A 16 30.25 2.52 -11.83
CA THR A 16 28.93 2.03 -12.28
C THR A 16 27.96 1.71 -11.15
N GLN A 17 28.39 1.88 -9.87
CA GLN A 17 27.49 1.66 -8.74
C GLN A 17 26.28 2.58 -8.81
N PRO A 18 25.06 2.06 -8.57
CA PRO A 18 23.85 2.88 -8.57
C PRO A 18 23.92 3.88 -7.41
N LEU A 19 23.70 5.15 -7.71
CA LEU A 19 23.71 6.23 -6.74
C LEU A 19 22.28 6.76 -6.53
N ALA A 20 21.87 6.87 -5.27
CA ALA A 20 20.63 7.51 -4.89
C ALA A 20 20.86 9.01 -4.63
N ARG A 21 19.94 9.85 -5.11
CA ARG A 21 19.96 11.29 -4.82
C ARG A 21 19.23 11.55 -3.51
N GLU A 22 19.95 12.02 -2.50
CA GLU A 22 19.34 12.45 -1.25
C GLU A 22 18.97 13.93 -1.28
N THR A 23 17.86 14.28 -0.63
CA THR A 23 17.48 15.68 -0.43
C THR A 23 17.99 16.17 0.92
N PRO A 24 18.49 17.40 1.02
CA PRO A 24 18.92 17.98 2.30
C PRO A 24 17.76 18.33 3.25
N GLY A 25 16.54 18.41 2.74
CA GLY A 25 15.34 18.79 3.51
C GLY A 25 14.65 17.62 4.23
N PRO A 26 13.57 17.92 4.99
CA PRO A 26 12.79 16.89 5.66
C PRO A 26 12.19 15.92 4.65
N ASN A 27 12.05 14.66 5.04
CA ASN A 27 11.41 13.66 4.20
C ASN A 27 9.90 13.93 4.12
N THR A 28 9.47 14.67 3.08
CA THR A 28 8.04 14.88 2.83
C THR A 28 7.38 13.55 2.58
N GLN A 29 6.54 13.13 3.50
CA GLN A 29 5.87 11.85 3.40
C GLN A 29 4.58 12.00 2.59
N THR A 30 4.41 11.12 1.62
CA THR A 30 3.11 10.78 1.07
C THR A 30 2.75 9.40 1.60
N ARG A 31 1.55 9.27 2.11
CA ARG A 31 1.05 8.03 2.70
C ARG A 31 0.08 7.37 1.74
N LEU A 32 0.10 6.06 1.74
CA LEU A 32 -0.82 5.20 1.01
C LEU A 32 -1.54 4.31 2.00
N VAL A 33 -2.82 4.14 1.80
CA VAL A 33 -3.59 3.03 2.33
C VAL A 33 -4.15 2.26 1.14
N ALA A 34 -4.12 0.94 1.22
CA ALA A 34 -4.68 0.10 0.16
C ALA A 34 -5.25 -1.19 0.76
N VAL A 35 -6.15 -1.80 -0.01
CA VAL A 35 -6.61 -3.16 0.21
C VAL A 35 -6.34 -3.99 -1.04
N LEU A 36 -6.01 -5.24 -0.82
CA LEU A 36 -5.86 -6.26 -1.85
C LEU A 36 -7.03 -7.24 -1.73
N ASN A 37 -7.80 -7.41 -2.79
CA ASN A 37 -8.78 -8.47 -2.88
C ASN A 37 -8.07 -9.81 -3.05
N GLY A 38 -8.20 -10.68 -2.06
CA GLY A 38 -7.50 -11.98 -2.02
C GLY A 38 -8.00 -13.01 -3.04
N ILE A 39 -9.08 -12.70 -3.78
CA ILE A 39 -9.65 -13.58 -4.81
C ILE A 39 -9.27 -13.11 -6.21
N THR A 40 -9.37 -11.80 -6.46
CA THR A 40 -9.20 -11.23 -7.81
C THR A 40 -7.82 -10.61 -8.03
N GLY A 41 -7.07 -10.33 -6.96
CA GLY A 41 -5.83 -9.55 -7.04
C GLY A 41 -6.07 -8.06 -7.31
N GLN A 42 -7.31 -7.59 -7.21
CA GLN A 42 -7.65 -6.18 -7.37
C GLN A 42 -7.11 -5.37 -6.20
N VAL A 43 -6.50 -4.22 -6.49
CA VAL A 43 -6.00 -3.28 -5.50
C VAL A 43 -6.86 -2.01 -5.54
N THR A 44 -7.44 -1.66 -4.39
CA THR A 44 -8.08 -0.36 -4.17
C THR A 44 -7.20 0.44 -3.22
N TYR A 45 -6.91 1.69 -3.54
CA TYR A 45 -5.99 2.49 -2.75
C TYR A 45 -6.42 3.95 -2.62
N LEU A 46 -5.90 4.63 -1.60
CA LEU A 46 -6.05 6.06 -1.37
C LEU A 46 -4.70 6.67 -1.01
N GLN A 47 -4.33 7.76 -1.70
CA GLN A 47 -3.11 8.50 -1.41
C GLN A 47 -3.46 9.83 -0.73
N ARG A 48 -2.79 10.13 0.38
CA ARG A 48 -2.93 11.38 1.15
C ARG A 48 -1.60 11.82 1.76
N SER A 49 -1.49 13.06 2.15
CA SER A 49 -0.38 13.54 2.96
C SER A 49 -0.42 13.00 4.40
N LYS A 50 -1.63 12.78 4.91
CA LYS A 50 -1.89 12.18 6.23
C LYS A 50 -3.02 11.17 6.11
N ILE A 51 -2.87 10.02 6.74
CA ILE A 51 -3.92 9.02 6.93
C ILE A 51 -4.30 9.05 8.41
N GLY A 52 -5.52 9.40 8.69
CA GLY A 52 -6.14 9.39 10.02
C GLY A 52 -7.54 8.78 9.94
N ALA A 53 -8.32 8.89 11.01
CA ALA A 53 -9.65 8.29 11.10
C ALA A 53 -10.59 8.72 9.96
N GLU A 54 -10.63 10.02 9.64
CA GLU A 54 -11.45 10.55 8.53
C GLU A 54 -11.05 9.97 7.17
N ALA A 55 -9.74 9.90 6.90
CA ALA A 55 -9.26 9.33 5.64
C ALA A 55 -9.58 7.83 5.52
N LEU A 56 -9.55 7.10 6.65
CA LEU A 56 -9.96 5.69 6.68
C LEU A 56 -11.47 5.54 6.49
N ALA A 57 -12.29 6.38 7.10
CA ALA A 57 -13.74 6.36 6.89
C ALA A 57 -14.09 6.57 5.40
N LEU A 58 -13.46 7.55 4.74
CA LEU A 58 -13.62 7.76 3.30
C LEU A 58 -13.13 6.57 2.48
N PHE A 59 -12.02 5.96 2.87
CA PHE A 59 -11.48 4.80 2.20
C PHE A 59 -12.40 3.57 2.31
N TYR A 60 -13.04 3.38 3.46
CA TYR A 60 -14.02 2.29 3.63
C TYR A 60 -15.27 2.51 2.77
N ALA A 61 -15.73 3.75 2.60
CA ALA A 61 -16.80 4.08 1.66
C ALA A 61 -16.38 3.79 0.20
N GLN A 62 -15.14 4.09 -0.16
CA GLN A 62 -14.57 3.73 -1.47
C GLN A 62 -14.53 2.21 -1.68
N ILE A 63 -14.09 1.42 -0.70
CA ILE A 63 -14.11 -0.04 -0.77
C ILE A 63 -15.54 -0.53 -1.00
N ARG A 64 -16.52 -0.02 -0.24
CA ARG A 64 -17.94 -0.39 -0.42
C ARG A 64 -18.45 -0.06 -1.81
N SER A 65 -18.06 1.08 -2.39
CA SER A 65 -18.50 1.46 -3.75
C SER A 65 -17.91 0.52 -4.82
N VAL A 66 -16.68 0.07 -4.65
CA VAL A 66 -16.04 -0.91 -5.56
C VAL A 66 -16.70 -2.28 -5.47
N TYR A 67 -17.13 -2.69 -4.27
CA TYR A 67 -17.77 -3.98 -4.02
C TYR A 67 -19.24 -3.82 -3.60
N SER A 68 -19.99 -3.01 -4.32
CA SER A 68 -21.39 -2.64 -4.00
C SER A 68 -22.31 -3.85 -3.86
N ASN A 69 -22.10 -4.90 -4.64
CA ASN A 69 -22.91 -6.11 -4.67
C ASN A 69 -22.51 -7.14 -3.60
N ALA A 70 -21.42 -6.91 -2.88
CA ALA A 70 -20.99 -7.84 -1.84
C ALA A 70 -21.90 -7.70 -0.61
N GLU A 71 -22.46 -8.79 -0.15
CA GLU A 71 -23.27 -8.81 1.07
C GLU A 71 -22.43 -8.47 2.28
N THR A 72 -21.29 -9.12 2.43
CA THR A 72 -20.31 -8.88 3.50
C THR A 72 -18.91 -8.79 2.91
N ILE A 73 -18.11 -7.86 3.42
CA ILE A 73 -16.70 -7.72 3.07
C ILE A 73 -15.88 -7.95 4.35
N PHE A 74 -15.07 -9.00 4.36
CA PHE A 74 -14.10 -9.23 5.43
C PHE A 74 -12.82 -8.45 5.14
N LEU A 75 -12.40 -7.64 6.10
CA LEU A 75 -11.23 -6.76 5.97
C LEU A 75 -10.13 -7.21 6.93
N VAL A 76 -9.14 -7.93 6.42
CA VAL A 76 -7.96 -8.32 7.20
C VAL A 76 -7.06 -7.10 7.39
N GLN A 77 -6.74 -6.74 8.62
CA GLN A 77 -5.94 -5.56 8.95
C GLN A 77 -5.08 -5.77 10.20
N ASP A 78 -4.06 -4.95 10.35
CA ASP A 78 -3.22 -4.94 11.53
C ASP A 78 -3.91 -4.26 12.73
N ASN A 79 -3.22 -4.28 13.89
CA ASN A 79 -3.70 -3.66 15.12
C ASN A 79 -3.34 -2.17 15.26
N TRP A 80 -3.20 -1.43 14.16
CA TRP A 80 -2.91 0.00 14.25
C TRP A 80 -3.98 0.73 15.07
N PRO A 81 -3.60 1.54 16.08
CA PRO A 81 -4.55 2.14 17.02
C PRO A 81 -5.67 2.94 16.37
N VAL A 82 -5.44 3.53 15.19
CA VAL A 82 -6.46 4.30 14.47
C VAL A 82 -7.67 3.44 14.07
N HIS A 83 -7.50 2.14 13.86
CA HIS A 83 -8.61 1.22 13.55
C HIS A 83 -9.60 1.04 14.72
N LYS A 84 -9.18 1.42 15.94
CA LYS A 84 -9.97 1.29 17.17
C LYS A 84 -10.70 2.58 17.56
N VAL A 85 -10.54 3.66 16.80
CA VAL A 85 -11.23 4.94 17.01
C VAL A 85 -12.71 4.80 16.65
N ASP A 86 -13.60 5.41 17.43
CA ASP A 86 -15.05 5.23 17.26
C ASP A 86 -15.56 5.68 15.88
N LEU A 87 -15.02 6.75 15.32
CA LEU A 87 -15.31 7.17 13.95
C LEU A 87 -15.02 6.06 12.92
N VAL A 88 -13.91 5.35 13.09
CA VAL A 88 -13.51 4.26 12.19
C VAL A 88 -14.40 3.03 12.38
N LYS A 89 -14.76 2.70 13.63
CA LYS A 89 -15.71 1.61 13.92
C LYS A 89 -17.09 1.91 13.34
N ALA A 90 -17.59 3.13 13.52
CA ALA A 90 -18.86 3.57 12.94
C ALA A 90 -18.84 3.46 11.40
N ALA A 91 -17.75 3.90 10.75
CA ALA A 91 -17.59 3.77 9.31
C ALA A 91 -17.58 2.31 8.84
N LEU A 92 -16.89 1.40 9.55
CA LEU A 92 -16.92 -0.04 9.26
C LEU A 92 -18.35 -0.60 9.30
N GLN A 93 -19.10 -0.28 10.34
CA GLN A 93 -20.51 -0.71 10.49
C GLN A 93 -21.39 -0.14 9.37
N GLN A 94 -21.30 1.15 9.12
CA GLN A 94 -22.08 1.83 8.07
C GLN A 94 -21.80 1.22 6.69
N GLN A 95 -20.57 0.86 6.42
CA GLN A 95 -20.16 0.27 5.14
C GLN A 95 -20.29 -1.26 5.09
N ARG A 96 -20.80 -1.90 6.16
CA ARG A 96 -20.91 -3.37 6.27
C ARG A 96 -19.59 -4.08 6.01
N LEU A 97 -18.50 -3.54 6.60
CA LEU A 97 -17.18 -4.14 6.58
C LEU A 97 -16.91 -4.84 7.90
N THR A 98 -16.53 -6.10 7.84
CA THR A 98 -16.20 -6.90 9.04
C THR A 98 -14.69 -6.96 9.20
N PRO A 99 -14.11 -6.25 10.19
CA PRO A 99 -12.67 -6.26 10.41
C PRO A 99 -12.22 -7.59 11.03
N LEU A 100 -11.13 -8.14 10.49
CA LEU A 100 -10.41 -9.29 11.03
C LEU A 100 -8.99 -8.82 11.39
N PHE A 101 -8.71 -8.73 12.68
CA PHE A 101 -7.42 -8.23 13.15
C PHE A 101 -6.37 -9.35 13.17
N LEU A 102 -5.23 -9.07 12.58
CA LEU A 102 -4.06 -9.94 12.66
C LEU A 102 -3.50 -9.94 14.10
N PRO A 103 -2.81 -11.01 14.50
CA PRO A 103 -2.09 -11.02 15.77
C PRO A 103 -1.09 -9.85 15.87
N THR A 104 -0.89 -9.35 17.08
CA THR A 104 0.10 -8.30 17.33
C THR A 104 1.49 -8.76 16.89
N TYR A 105 2.23 -7.86 16.25
CA TYR A 105 3.55 -8.12 15.65
C TYR A 105 3.58 -9.16 14.51
N ALA A 106 2.43 -9.48 13.91
CA ALA A 106 2.35 -10.44 12.81
C ALA A 106 1.95 -9.80 11.47
N SER A 107 2.42 -8.60 11.18
CA SER A 107 2.12 -7.89 9.93
C SER A 107 2.54 -8.68 8.67
N TRP A 108 3.57 -9.53 8.78
CA TRP A 108 4.02 -10.39 7.66
C TRP A 108 2.96 -11.41 7.21
N LEU A 109 1.95 -11.69 8.03
CA LEU A 109 0.81 -12.53 7.64
C LEU A 109 -0.13 -11.80 6.68
N ASN A 110 -0.02 -10.48 6.56
CA ASN A 110 -0.82 -9.71 5.62
C ASN A 110 -0.20 -9.77 4.21
N PRO A 111 -0.85 -10.40 3.22
CA PRO A 111 -0.30 -10.51 1.87
C PRO A 111 0.05 -9.17 1.22
N ILE A 112 -0.62 -8.07 1.60
CA ILE A 112 -0.36 -6.73 1.06
C ILE A 112 1.05 -6.23 1.39
N GLU A 113 1.71 -6.77 2.41
CA GLU A 113 3.09 -6.42 2.74
C GLU A 113 4.06 -6.81 1.62
N LYS A 114 3.77 -7.89 0.88
CA LYS A 114 4.55 -8.26 -0.30
C LYS A 114 4.35 -7.25 -1.44
N LEU A 115 3.12 -6.72 -1.64
CA LEU A 115 2.88 -5.65 -2.61
C LEU A 115 3.70 -4.40 -2.26
N TRP A 116 3.78 -4.02 -0.99
CA TRP A 116 4.62 -2.90 -0.55
C TRP A 116 6.10 -3.15 -0.78
N ARG A 117 6.55 -4.40 -0.63
CA ARG A 117 7.93 -4.78 -0.95
C ARG A 117 8.19 -4.63 -2.44
N TRP A 118 7.27 -5.09 -3.29
CA TRP A 118 7.39 -4.98 -4.75
C TRP A 118 7.41 -3.52 -5.19
N LEU A 119 6.48 -2.70 -4.72
CA LEU A 119 6.49 -1.25 -4.96
C LEU A 119 7.83 -0.60 -4.57
N LYS A 120 8.39 -0.98 -3.42
CA LYS A 120 9.69 -0.45 -2.97
C LYS A 120 10.81 -0.85 -3.92
N GLN A 121 10.82 -2.06 -4.42
CA GLN A 121 11.84 -2.56 -5.34
C GLN A 121 11.74 -1.87 -6.71
N GLU A 122 10.56 -1.78 -7.29
CA GLU A 122 10.36 -1.27 -8.64
C GLU A 122 10.42 0.25 -8.75
N VAL A 123 9.89 0.95 -7.75
CA VAL A 123 9.68 2.42 -7.86
C VAL A 123 10.52 3.21 -6.88
N LEU A 124 10.67 2.71 -5.65
CA LEU A 124 11.27 3.52 -4.58
C LEU A 124 12.75 3.20 -4.31
N HIS A 125 13.26 2.08 -4.84
CA HIS A 125 14.65 1.70 -4.65
C HIS A 125 15.56 2.59 -5.50
N LEU A 126 16.51 3.28 -4.85
CA LEU A 126 17.52 4.14 -5.47
C LEU A 126 16.97 5.14 -6.52
N HIS A 127 15.70 5.55 -6.44
CA HIS A 127 15.13 6.49 -7.40
C HIS A 127 15.86 7.84 -7.39
N ARG A 128 15.92 8.50 -8.55
CA ARG A 128 16.55 9.82 -8.72
C ARG A 128 15.57 11.00 -8.60
N LEU A 129 14.33 10.73 -8.18
CA LEU A 129 13.21 11.69 -8.20
C LEU A 129 13.02 12.43 -6.86
N ALA A 130 14.05 12.48 -6.00
CA ALA A 130 13.95 13.10 -4.69
C ALA A 130 13.52 14.59 -4.73
N PHE A 131 13.82 15.31 -5.84
CA PHE A 131 13.40 16.68 -6.09
C PHE A 131 12.16 16.81 -6.99
N GLN A 132 11.63 15.71 -7.52
CA GLN A 132 10.51 15.64 -8.46
C GLN A 132 9.35 14.86 -7.85
N LEU A 133 8.82 15.34 -6.70
CA LEU A 133 7.81 14.62 -5.93
C LEU A 133 6.52 14.31 -6.73
N LYS A 134 6.14 15.21 -7.66
CA LYS A 134 4.98 14.97 -8.53
C LYS A 134 5.19 13.75 -9.42
N GLU A 135 6.36 13.65 -10.03
CA GLU A 135 6.72 12.53 -10.89
C GLU A 135 6.86 11.23 -10.10
N LEU A 136 7.48 11.28 -8.91
CA LEU A 136 7.56 10.11 -8.04
C LEU A 136 6.16 9.60 -7.64
N ARG A 137 5.23 10.52 -7.32
CA ARG A 137 3.83 10.16 -7.04
C ARG A 137 3.17 9.50 -8.24
N ARG A 138 3.37 10.08 -9.44
CA ARG A 138 2.82 9.51 -10.68
C ARG A 138 3.31 8.08 -10.91
N GLN A 139 4.59 7.80 -10.69
CA GLN A 139 5.15 6.45 -10.85
C GLN A 139 4.59 5.47 -9.81
N VAL A 140 4.44 5.90 -8.56
CA VAL A 140 3.81 5.07 -7.51
C VAL A 140 2.36 4.74 -7.87
N LEU A 141 1.58 5.71 -8.36
CA LEU A 141 0.20 5.47 -8.77
C LEU A 141 0.15 4.57 -10.00
N ALA A 142 0.98 4.82 -11.01
CA ALA A 142 1.05 3.99 -12.20
C ALA A 142 1.42 2.52 -11.89
N PHE A 143 2.23 2.28 -10.86
CA PHE A 143 2.49 0.93 -10.38
C PHE A 143 1.24 0.28 -9.76
N LEU A 144 0.49 1.01 -8.94
CA LEU A 144 -0.72 0.47 -8.30
C LEU A 144 -1.87 0.30 -9.30
N ASP A 145 -1.96 1.19 -10.30
CA ASP A 145 -2.99 1.17 -11.34
C ASP A 145 -2.95 -0.10 -12.20
N GLN A 146 -1.81 -0.80 -12.27
CA GLN A 146 -1.70 -2.09 -12.96
C GLN A 146 -2.62 -3.16 -12.35
N PHE A 147 -3.04 -2.99 -11.10
CA PHE A 147 -3.79 -3.97 -10.32
C PHE A 147 -5.25 -3.57 -10.06
N VAL A 148 -5.73 -2.42 -10.56
CA VAL A 148 -7.09 -1.94 -10.27
C VAL A 148 -8.19 -2.82 -10.88
N ASN A 149 -7.86 -3.59 -11.91
CA ASN A 149 -8.79 -4.53 -12.55
C ASN A 149 -8.58 -5.99 -12.11
N GLY A 150 -7.71 -6.21 -11.12
CA GLY A 150 -7.32 -7.54 -10.68
C GLY A 150 -6.05 -8.04 -11.39
N SER A 151 -5.36 -9.01 -10.75
CA SER A 151 -4.12 -9.59 -11.27
C SER A 151 -3.85 -10.96 -10.66
N SER A 152 -3.84 -12.00 -11.50
CA SER A 152 -3.40 -13.34 -11.09
C SER A 152 -1.91 -13.35 -10.75
N ASP A 153 -1.10 -12.56 -11.44
CA ASP A 153 0.34 -12.47 -11.17
C ASP A 153 0.62 -11.85 -9.81
N LEU A 154 -0.17 -10.83 -9.43
CA LEU A 154 -0.10 -10.30 -8.07
C LEU A 154 -0.50 -11.36 -7.03
N LEU A 155 -1.57 -12.11 -7.26
CA LEU A 155 -2.00 -13.19 -6.36
C LEU A 155 -0.92 -14.26 -6.19
N ARG A 156 -0.25 -14.68 -7.29
CA ARG A 156 0.90 -15.60 -7.22
C ARG A 156 2.06 -14.99 -6.44
N TYR A 157 2.43 -13.75 -6.76
CA TYR A 157 3.53 -13.06 -6.09
C TYR A 157 3.31 -12.94 -4.57
N VAL A 158 2.09 -12.62 -4.13
CA VAL A 158 1.78 -12.53 -2.69
C VAL A 158 1.53 -13.88 -2.04
N GLY A 159 1.41 -14.96 -2.80
CA GLY A 159 1.23 -16.33 -2.31
C GLY A 159 -0.23 -16.67 -1.96
N LEU A 160 -1.18 -16.05 -2.63
CA LEU A 160 -2.62 -16.34 -2.52
C LEU A 160 -3.13 -17.24 -3.65
N LEU A 161 -2.35 -17.43 -4.70
CA LEU A 161 -2.62 -18.34 -5.81
C LEU A 161 -1.41 -19.25 -5.98
N SER A 162 -1.64 -20.56 -6.01
CA SER A 162 -0.62 -21.55 -6.40
C SER A 162 -0.24 -21.42 -7.87
N GLU A 163 0.94 -21.87 -8.22
CA GLU A 163 1.40 -21.99 -9.60
C GLU A 163 0.54 -22.94 -10.43
#